data_f247d44d48623d5e8ef9357f1cdb1e3e
#
_entry.id   f247d44d48623d5e8ef9357f1cdb1e3e
#
_cell.length_a   1.000
_cell.length_b   1.000
_cell.length_c   1.000
_cell.angle_alpha   90.00
_cell.angle_beta   90.00
_cell.angle_gamma   90.00
#
_symmetry.space_group_name_H-M   'P 1'
#
loop_
_entity.id
_entity.type
_entity.pdbx_description
1 polymer ?
#
loop_
_entity_poly.entity_id
_entity_poly.type
_entity_poly.pdbx_seq_one_letter_code
_entity_poly.pdbx_strand_id
1 'polypeptide(L)'
;MEKLIEAGQISVLIADDHHLVRDALVRALGADKRFSVTAADSYDAVLAEIRSHGKIDVVLLDIIMPGMHGLESVKEIVELNADGAVVVFSGNTALDFTTQALELGARGFIPKTLPLRSLAAAIHLIAMGQVFVPIDVGASDVQEKEDKLVRLTPKELTILNFVSDGLTNKEIAWETGVVEVTVKMHMRSICIKLKAKNRAHAVTLASKLGFLRHNS
;
A
#
# COMPACT_ATOMS: atom_id res chain seq x y z
N MET A 1 16.64 9.87 26.45
CA MET A 1 16.47 8.55 27.09
C MET A 1 16.27 7.57 25.94
N GLU A 2 17.37 6.99 25.46
CA GLU A 2 17.33 6.02 24.35
C GLU A 2 16.50 4.81 24.78
N LYS A 3 15.42 4.56 24.06
CA LYS A 3 14.66 3.31 24.19
C LYS A 3 15.50 2.21 23.54
N LEU A 4 16.19 1.41 24.36
CA LEU A 4 16.85 0.20 23.91
C LEU A 4 15.81 -0.68 23.21
N ILE A 5 15.98 -0.89 21.89
CA ILE A 5 15.19 -1.84 21.13
C ILE A 5 15.60 -3.23 21.60
N GLU A 6 14.68 -3.97 22.22
CA GLU A 6 14.92 -5.37 22.57
C GLU A 6 15.15 -6.16 21.27
N ALA A 7 16.16 -7.02 21.25
CA ALA A 7 16.50 -7.82 20.07
C ALA A 7 15.30 -8.67 19.64
N GLY A 8 14.73 -8.38 18.48
CA GLY A 8 13.57 -9.07 17.91
C GLY A 8 12.30 -8.22 17.78
N GLN A 9 12.30 -6.96 18.25
CA GLN A 9 11.17 -6.05 18.02
C GLN A 9 11.27 -5.37 16.65
N ILE A 10 10.12 -5.20 16.00
CA ILE A 10 10.00 -4.43 14.76
C ILE A 10 9.97 -2.95 15.12
N SER A 11 10.93 -2.16 14.64
CA SER A 11 10.95 -0.72 14.81
C SER A 11 9.95 -0.06 13.85
N VAL A 12 9.05 0.76 14.41
CA VAL A 12 7.98 1.44 13.65
C VAL A 12 8.03 2.93 13.93
N LEU A 13 8.18 3.74 12.90
CA LEU A 13 8.00 5.19 12.96
C LEU A 13 6.62 5.57 12.44
N ILE A 14 5.84 6.27 13.26
CA ILE A 14 4.55 6.83 12.90
C ILE A 14 4.73 8.31 12.59
N ALA A 15 4.68 8.65 11.32
CA ALA A 15 4.80 10.01 10.82
C ALA A 15 3.41 10.55 10.44
N ASP A 16 2.85 11.43 11.26
CA ASP A 16 1.50 12.00 11.10
C ASP A 16 1.41 13.32 11.89
N ASP A 17 0.96 14.40 11.29
CA ASP A 17 0.80 15.69 11.95
C ASP A 17 -0.46 15.78 12.83
N HIS A 18 -1.40 14.84 12.64
CA HIS A 18 -2.62 14.75 13.44
C HIS A 18 -2.34 14.11 14.82
N HIS A 19 -2.20 14.93 15.86
CA HIS A 19 -1.87 14.48 17.23
C HIS A 19 -2.72 13.31 17.72
N LEU A 20 -4.05 13.37 17.52
CA LEU A 20 -4.97 12.32 18.00
C LEU A 20 -4.72 10.98 17.30
N VAL A 21 -4.50 10.99 16.01
CA VAL A 21 -4.23 9.77 15.22
C VAL A 21 -2.88 9.19 15.65
N ARG A 22 -1.85 10.02 15.67
CA ARG A 22 -0.49 9.64 16.06
C ARG A 22 -0.44 9.04 17.47
N ASP A 23 -1.02 9.73 18.47
CA ASP A 23 -1.01 9.27 19.85
C ASP A 23 -1.80 7.97 20.05
N ALA A 24 -2.94 7.83 19.35
CA ALA A 24 -3.73 6.60 19.38
C ALA A 24 -2.94 5.41 18.81
N LEU A 25 -2.25 5.60 17.69
CA LEU A 25 -1.44 4.56 17.06
C LEU A 25 -0.21 4.19 17.91
N VAL A 26 0.50 5.20 18.46
CA VAL A 26 1.64 4.98 19.36
C VAL A 26 1.23 4.14 20.57
N ARG A 27 0.11 4.48 21.20
CA ARG A 27 -0.40 3.71 22.35
C ARG A 27 -0.80 2.30 21.96
N ALA A 28 -1.51 2.16 20.87
CA ALA A 28 -2.08 0.90 20.47
C ALA A 28 -1.03 -0.09 19.95
N LEU A 29 -0.10 0.36 19.10
CA LEU A 29 1.02 -0.47 18.63
C LEU A 29 2.06 -0.68 19.71
N GLY A 30 2.32 0.34 20.57
CA GLY A 30 3.27 0.24 21.67
C GLY A 30 2.80 -0.69 22.81
N ALA A 31 1.52 -1.03 22.89
CA ALA A 31 1.02 -2.05 23.80
C ALA A 31 1.36 -3.49 23.32
N ASP A 32 1.69 -3.65 22.05
CA ASP A 32 2.11 -4.93 21.48
C ASP A 32 3.64 -5.06 21.56
N LYS A 33 4.12 -6.00 22.33
CA LYS A 33 5.55 -6.24 22.58
C LYS A 33 6.37 -6.54 21.31
N ARG A 34 5.71 -6.83 20.20
CA ARG A 34 6.38 -7.05 18.90
C ARG A 34 6.93 -5.78 18.30
N PHE A 35 6.45 -4.61 18.71
CA PHE A 35 6.80 -3.33 18.11
C PHE A 35 7.55 -2.41 19.09
N SER A 36 8.57 -1.72 18.56
CA SER A 36 9.17 -0.54 19.18
C SER A 36 8.73 0.67 18.37
N VAL A 37 7.94 1.57 18.98
CA VAL A 37 7.25 2.64 18.27
C VAL A 37 7.84 3.99 18.61
N THR A 38 8.22 4.76 17.59
CA THR A 38 8.56 6.19 17.66
C THR A 38 7.58 7.01 16.82
N ALA A 39 7.62 8.32 16.94
CA ALA A 39 6.67 9.20 16.27
C ALA A 39 7.33 10.49 15.77
N ALA A 40 6.85 11.00 14.63
CA ALA A 40 7.22 12.28 14.04
C ALA A 40 5.97 13.04 13.62
N ASP A 41 6.01 14.37 13.62
CA ASP A 41 4.89 15.24 13.24
C ASP A 41 5.17 16.11 12.03
N SER A 42 6.34 15.96 11.44
CA SER A 42 6.79 16.75 10.30
C SER A 42 7.84 15.98 9.50
N TYR A 43 8.05 16.41 8.27
CA TYR A 43 9.07 15.85 7.39
C TYR A 43 10.47 15.88 8.02
N ASP A 44 10.87 17.03 8.58
CA ASP A 44 12.18 17.19 9.21
C ASP A 44 12.36 16.26 10.40
N ALA A 45 11.30 16.03 11.19
CA ALA A 45 11.32 15.10 12.30
C ALA A 45 11.47 13.64 11.80
N VAL A 46 10.86 13.26 10.68
CA VAL A 46 11.06 11.93 10.06
C VAL A 46 12.52 11.74 9.67
N LEU A 47 13.12 12.71 8.99
CA LEU A 47 14.53 12.64 8.59
C LEU A 47 15.47 12.55 9.81
N ALA A 48 15.18 13.32 10.87
CA ALA A 48 15.94 13.27 12.12
C ALA A 48 15.86 11.90 12.80
N GLU A 49 14.66 11.31 12.89
CA GLU A 49 14.45 9.98 13.45
C GLU A 49 15.23 8.90 12.67
N ILE A 50 15.13 8.89 11.35
CA ILE A 50 15.86 7.92 10.52
C ILE A 50 17.37 8.09 10.68
N ARG A 51 17.88 9.33 10.66
CA ARG A 51 19.32 9.60 10.83
C ARG A 51 19.86 9.20 12.21
N SER A 52 19.05 9.33 13.25
CA SER A 52 19.46 8.99 14.63
C SER A 52 19.45 7.48 14.90
N HIS A 53 18.53 6.74 14.30
CA HIS A 53 18.35 5.31 14.52
C HIS A 53 18.99 4.44 13.42
N GLY A 54 19.41 5.04 12.31
CA GLY A 54 19.90 4.35 11.12
C GLY A 54 18.76 3.72 10.32
N LYS A 55 18.52 2.43 10.55
CA LYS A 55 17.41 1.70 9.91
C LYS A 55 16.16 1.69 10.79
N ILE A 56 15.00 2.00 10.21
CA ILE A 56 13.67 1.78 10.80
C ILE A 56 12.95 0.71 9.98
N ASP A 57 12.50 -0.39 10.59
CA ASP A 57 11.91 -1.50 9.85
C ASP A 57 10.67 -1.10 9.06
N VAL A 58 9.81 -0.25 9.65
CA VAL A 58 8.61 0.26 8.96
C VAL A 58 8.36 1.72 9.31
N VAL A 59 8.34 2.59 8.30
CA VAL A 59 7.91 3.99 8.41
C VAL A 59 6.49 4.09 7.86
N LEU A 60 5.51 4.41 8.72
CA LEU A 60 4.16 4.80 8.30
C LEU A 60 4.17 6.29 8.05
N LEU A 61 4.10 6.69 6.79
CA LEU A 61 4.30 8.07 6.34
C LEU A 61 2.99 8.70 5.87
N ASP A 62 2.48 9.68 6.64
CA ASP A 62 1.47 10.59 6.09
C ASP A 62 2.13 11.51 5.06
N ILE A 63 1.48 11.64 3.92
CA ILE A 63 1.95 12.49 2.83
C ILE A 63 1.48 13.95 2.95
N ILE A 64 0.59 14.22 3.91
CA ILE A 64 0.05 15.56 4.18
C ILE A 64 0.55 16.00 5.55
N MET A 65 1.84 16.33 5.62
CA MET A 65 2.49 16.86 6.82
C MET A 65 3.30 18.11 6.50
N PRO A 66 3.58 18.97 7.50
CA PRO A 66 4.49 20.10 7.32
C PRO A 66 5.85 19.66 6.77
N GLY A 67 6.34 20.38 5.75
CA GLY A 67 7.61 20.11 5.08
C GLY A 67 7.57 19.04 3.98
N MET A 68 6.48 18.35 3.79
CA MET A 68 6.33 17.37 2.70
C MET A 68 6.16 18.05 1.33
N HIS A 69 6.89 17.59 0.33
CA HIS A 69 6.85 18.01 -1.06
C HIS A 69 6.37 16.88 -2.00
N GLY A 70 5.37 16.15 -1.58
CA GLY A 70 4.77 15.05 -2.35
C GLY A 70 5.74 13.88 -2.57
N LEU A 71 5.84 13.43 -3.81
CA LEU A 71 6.65 12.25 -4.18
C LEU A 71 8.16 12.44 -4.01
N GLU A 72 8.65 13.67 -4.09
CA GLU A 72 10.07 13.96 -3.86
C GLU A 72 10.48 13.62 -2.43
N SER A 73 9.65 14.02 -1.45
CA SER A 73 9.87 13.66 -0.05
C SER A 73 9.77 12.16 0.20
N VAL A 74 8.83 11.47 -0.46
CA VAL A 74 8.72 10.01 -0.36
C VAL A 74 10.00 9.35 -0.85
N LYS A 75 10.52 9.80 -2.01
CA LYS A 75 11.76 9.30 -2.59
C LYS A 75 12.94 9.47 -1.63
N GLU A 76 13.13 10.68 -1.08
CA GLU A 76 14.22 10.96 -0.15
C GLU A 76 14.15 10.08 1.11
N ILE A 77 12.94 9.91 1.69
CA ILE A 77 12.76 9.04 2.86
C ILE A 77 13.04 7.57 2.52
N VAL A 78 12.63 7.09 1.33
CA VAL A 78 12.93 5.73 0.86
C VAL A 78 14.43 5.52 0.71
N GLU A 79 15.15 6.47 0.10
CA GLU A 79 16.61 6.39 -0.08
C GLU A 79 17.34 6.45 1.27
N LEU A 80 16.88 7.31 2.20
CA LEU A 80 17.48 7.44 3.52
C LEU A 80 17.26 6.19 4.40
N ASN A 81 16.10 5.53 4.27
CA ASN A 81 15.73 4.32 5.00
C ASN A 81 15.89 3.06 4.12
N ALA A 82 16.97 2.97 3.34
CA ALA A 82 17.14 2.01 2.24
C ALA A 82 16.93 0.53 2.65
N ASP A 83 17.30 0.15 3.88
CA ASP A 83 17.18 -1.21 4.39
C ASP A 83 15.84 -1.47 5.11
N GLY A 84 14.99 -0.45 5.24
CA GLY A 84 13.67 -0.53 5.85
C GLY A 84 12.55 -0.36 4.83
N ALA A 85 11.34 -0.38 5.31
CA ALA A 85 10.13 -0.20 4.50
C ALA A 85 9.51 1.17 4.76
N VAL A 86 9.22 1.92 3.69
CA VAL A 86 8.41 3.14 3.75
C VAL A 86 7.04 2.84 3.19
N VAL A 87 6.00 3.17 3.93
CA VAL A 87 4.60 2.89 3.60
C VAL A 87 3.81 4.18 3.65
N VAL A 88 3.13 4.52 2.58
CA VAL A 88 2.22 5.67 2.56
C VAL A 88 1.02 5.37 3.47
N PHE A 89 0.77 6.24 4.44
CA PHE A 89 -0.32 6.13 5.41
C PHE A 89 -1.23 7.36 5.29
N SER A 90 -2.35 7.25 4.59
CA SER A 90 -3.16 8.43 4.25
C SER A 90 -4.66 8.18 4.34
N GLY A 91 -5.42 9.25 4.64
CA GLY A 91 -6.88 9.20 4.71
C GLY A 91 -7.57 9.13 3.34
N ASN A 92 -6.99 9.75 2.34
CA ASN A 92 -7.52 9.77 0.97
C ASN A 92 -6.38 10.06 0.00
N THR A 93 -5.89 9.04 -0.67
CA THR A 93 -4.80 9.18 -1.64
C THR A 93 -5.26 8.70 -3.01
N ALA A 94 -5.01 9.52 -4.02
CA ALA A 94 -5.28 9.14 -5.39
C ALA A 94 -4.48 7.89 -5.77
N LEU A 95 -5.10 6.97 -6.50
CA LEU A 95 -4.47 5.72 -6.94
C LEU A 95 -3.16 5.99 -7.70
N ASP A 96 -3.11 7.08 -8.46
CA ASP A 96 -1.92 7.48 -9.22
C ASP A 96 -0.74 7.87 -8.31
N PHE A 97 -0.98 8.53 -7.18
CA PHE A 97 0.06 8.81 -6.18
C PHE A 97 0.61 7.54 -5.56
N THR A 98 -0.27 6.62 -5.18
CA THR A 98 0.13 5.32 -4.60
C THR A 98 1.01 4.54 -5.58
N THR A 99 0.63 4.51 -6.86
CA THR A 99 1.40 3.84 -7.91
C THR A 99 2.80 4.44 -8.05
N GLN A 100 2.90 5.77 -8.13
CA GLN A 100 4.19 6.46 -8.26
C GLN A 100 5.06 6.30 -7.01
N ALA A 101 4.48 6.31 -5.81
CA ALA A 101 5.21 6.06 -4.56
C ALA A 101 5.82 4.64 -4.54
N LEU A 102 5.09 3.63 -5.04
CA LEU A 102 5.61 2.27 -5.17
C LEU A 102 6.74 2.17 -6.21
N GLU A 103 6.67 2.91 -7.30
CA GLU A 103 7.74 3.02 -8.30
C GLU A 103 9.01 3.64 -7.72
N LEU A 104 8.88 4.55 -6.78
CA LEU A 104 9.97 5.16 -6.03
C LEU A 104 10.52 4.26 -4.90
N GLY A 105 9.97 3.07 -4.69
CA GLY A 105 10.46 2.10 -3.71
C GLY A 105 9.65 2.01 -2.41
N ALA A 106 8.54 2.74 -2.28
CA ALA A 106 7.64 2.53 -1.15
C ALA A 106 7.14 1.07 -1.13
N ARG A 107 6.97 0.50 0.06
CA ARG A 107 6.56 -0.90 0.27
C ARG A 107 5.06 -1.06 0.44
N GLY A 108 4.29 0.00 0.25
CA GLY A 108 2.84 -0.12 0.27
C GLY A 108 2.10 1.18 0.52
N PHE A 109 0.79 1.01 0.59
CA PHE A 109 -0.17 2.02 0.99
C PHE A 109 -1.10 1.43 2.05
N ILE A 110 -1.33 2.17 3.12
CA ILE A 110 -2.28 1.82 4.18
C ILE A 110 -3.23 2.99 4.37
N PRO A 111 -4.55 2.81 4.19
CA PRO A 111 -5.52 3.86 4.48
C PRO A 111 -5.63 4.07 5.99
N LYS A 112 -5.76 5.33 6.44
CA LYS A 112 -5.99 5.67 7.86
C LYS A 112 -7.29 5.08 8.43
N THR A 113 -8.19 4.63 7.56
CA THR A 113 -9.44 3.93 7.92
C THR A 113 -9.25 2.45 8.21
N LEU A 114 -8.04 1.88 7.98
CA LEU A 114 -7.79 0.47 8.24
C LEU A 114 -7.93 0.17 9.74
N PRO A 115 -8.73 -0.85 10.14
CA PRO A 115 -8.86 -1.23 11.54
C PRO A 115 -7.50 -1.55 12.18
N LEU A 116 -7.30 -1.14 13.43
CA LEU A 116 -6.02 -1.25 14.12
C LEU A 116 -5.46 -2.67 14.17
N ARG A 117 -6.32 -3.70 14.31
CA ARG A 117 -5.90 -5.10 14.27
C ARG A 117 -5.29 -5.49 12.91
N SER A 118 -5.88 -4.96 11.83
CA SER A 118 -5.39 -5.17 10.47
C SER A 118 -4.11 -4.39 10.22
N LEU A 119 -3.96 -3.19 10.80
CA LEU A 119 -2.76 -2.38 10.72
C LEU A 119 -1.54 -3.12 11.33
N ALA A 120 -1.68 -3.69 12.52
CA ALA A 120 -0.61 -4.45 13.17
C ALA A 120 -0.17 -5.67 12.31
N ALA A 121 -1.12 -6.37 11.70
CA ALA A 121 -0.83 -7.48 10.80
C ALA A 121 -0.15 -7.01 9.51
N ALA A 122 -0.60 -5.89 8.92
CA ALA A 122 0.02 -5.30 7.75
C ALA A 122 1.47 -4.87 8.01
N ILE A 123 1.73 -4.18 9.14
CA ILE A 123 3.08 -3.78 9.55
C ILE A 123 4.00 -5.01 9.67
N HIS A 124 3.52 -6.08 10.28
CA HIS A 124 4.31 -7.32 10.40
C HIS A 124 4.68 -7.92 9.05
N LEU A 125 3.72 -8.01 8.12
CA LEU A 125 3.96 -8.51 6.75
C LEU A 125 4.96 -7.62 5.99
N ILE A 126 4.86 -6.30 6.14
CA ILE A 126 5.75 -5.33 5.51
C ILE A 126 7.18 -5.46 6.05
N ALA A 127 7.33 -5.61 7.37
CA ALA A 127 8.63 -5.82 8.01
C ALA A 127 9.31 -7.12 7.52
N MET A 128 8.51 -8.12 7.09
CA MET A 128 8.99 -9.33 6.44
C MET A 128 9.29 -9.17 4.93
N GLY A 129 9.29 -7.94 4.42
CA GLY A 129 9.61 -7.62 3.02
C GLY A 129 8.44 -7.73 2.04
N GLN A 130 7.20 -7.93 2.50
CA GLN A 130 6.04 -7.97 1.62
C GLN A 130 5.55 -6.56 1.28
N VAL A 131 5.05 -6.38 0.06
CA VAL A 131 4.38 -5.15 -0.35
C VAL A 131 2.90 -5.24 0.06
N PHE A 132 2.45 -4.24 0.81
CA PHE A 132 1.05 -4.16 1.25
C PHE A 132 0.32 -3.02 0.53
N VAL A 133 -0.68 -3.36 -0.24
CA VAL A 133 -1.64 -2.39 -0.80
C VAL A 133 -3.02 -2.96 -0.52
N PRO A 134 -3.84 -2.27 0.30
CA PRO A 134 -5.20 -2.71 0.49
C PRO A 134 -5.91 -2.63 -0.85
N ILE A 135 -6.59 -3.69 -1.17
CA ILE A 135 -7.53 -3.64 -2.27
C ILE A 135 -8.70 -2.85 -1.73
N ASP A 136 -8.96 -1.68 -2.31
CA ASP A 136 -10.21 -0.99 -2.09
C ASP A 136 -11.35 -1.88 -2.62
N VAL A 137 -11.75 -2.80 -1.77
CA VAL A 137 -13.12 -3.28 -1.78
C VAL A 137 -13.86 -2.09 -1.21
N GLY A 138 -14.38 -1.23 -2.09
CA GLY A 138 -15.08 -0.01 -1.71
C GLY A 138 -15.92 -0.25 -0.47
N ALA A 139 -15.38 0.19 0.67
CA ALA A 139 -16.08 0.21 1.93
C ALA A 139 -16.94 1.46 1.96
N SER A 140 -18.00 1.42 1.20
CA SER A 140 -19.21 2.13 1.51
C SER A 140 -20.27 1.07 1.79
N ASP A 141 -20.63 1.02 3.07
CA ASP A 141 -21.82 0.36 3.61
C ASP A 141 -21.97 -1.14 3.36
N VAL A 142 -21.56 -1.90 4.40
CA VAL A 142 -22.19 -3.19 4.68
C VAL A 142 -23.66 -2.89 5.05
N GLN A 143 -24.47 -2.73 4.05
CA GLN A 143 -25.90 -3.02 4.10
C GLN A 143 -26.24 -3.82 2.86
N GLU A 144 -26.75 -5.00 3.14
CA GLU A 144 -27.30 -5.97 2.22
C GLU A 144 -28.10 -5.27 1.11
N LYS A 145 -27.63 -5.43 -0.13
CA LYS A 145 -28.50 -5.51 -1.30
C LYS A 145 -27.82 -6.35 -2.37
N GLU A 146 -28.45 -7.42 -2.69
CA GLU A 146 -28.28 -8.23 -3.88
C GLU A 146 -28.21 -7.34 -5.13
N ASP A 147 -27.45 -7.77 -6.15
CA ASP A 147 -27.22 -7.09 -7.43
C ASP A 147 -26.22 -5.92 -7.45
N LYS A 148 -24.96 -6.17 -7.09
CA LYS A 148 -23.90 -5.25 -7.52
C LYS A 148 -23.23 -5.80 -8.77
N LEU A 149 -23.55 -5.20 -9.92
CA LEU A 149 -22.76 -5.37 -11.15
C LEU A 149 -21.27 -5.19 -10.82
N VAL A 150 -20.46 -6.19 -11.14
CA VAL A 150 -19.00 -6.12 -11.03
C VAL A 150 -18.52 -4.93 -11.85
N ARG A 151 -17.79 -3.98 -11.22
CA ARG A 151 -17.23 -2.82 -11.91
C ARG A 151 -15.70 -2.90 -11.90
N LEU A 152 -15.11 -3.07 -13.05
CA LEU A 152 -13.67 -2.92 -13.26
C LEU A 152 -13.35 -1.47 -13.63
N THR A 153 -12.24 -0.95 -13.11
CA THR A 153 -11.73 0.38 -13.49
C THR A 153 -11.20 0.36 -14.92
N PRO A 154 -11.06 1.53 -15.61
CA PRO A 154 -10.47 1.58 -16.95
C PRO A 154 -9.07 0.94 -17.03
N LYS A 155 -8.21 1.17 -16.02
CA LYS A 155 -6.88 0.54 -15.95
C LYS A 155 -6.96 -0.99 -15.78
N GLU A 156 -7.87 -1.48 -14.94
CA GLU A 156 -8.10 -2.93 -14.78
C GLU A 156 -8.62 -3.59 -16.06
N LEU A 157 -9.50 -2.91 -16.80
CA LEU A 157 -9.96 -3.38 -18.09
C LEU A 157 -8.82 -3.44 -19.13
N THR A 158 -7.96 -2.41 -19.16
CA THR A 158 -6.79 -2.40 -20.04
C THR A 158 -5.86 -3.58 -19.74
N ILE A 159 -5.52 -3.78 -18.48
CA ILE A 159 -4.66 -4.90 -18.05
C ILE A 159 -5.33 -6.24 -18.34
N LEU A 160 -6.61 -6.37 -18.08
CA LEU A 160 -7.36 -7.60 -18.34
C LEU A 160 -7.41 -7.97 -19.83
N ASN A 161 -7.49 -6.98 -20.73
CA ASN A 161 -7.38 -7.20 -22.17
C ASN A 161 -6.00 -7.74 -22.54
N PHE A 162 -4.91 -7.13 -22.09
CA PHE A 162 -3.56 -7.67 -22.32
C PHE A 162 -3.39 -9.08 -21.74
N VAL A 163 -4.01 -9.34 -20.58
CA VAL A 163 -4.02 -10.69 -20.00
C VAL A 163 -4.77 -11.68 -20.89
N SER A 164 -5.87 -11.27 -21.51
CA SER A 164 -6.63 -12.12 -22.45
C SER A 164 -5.85 -12.40 -23.72
N ASP A 165 -4.98 -11.45 -24.13
CA ASP A 165 -4.07 -11.60 -25.26
C ASP A 165 -2.82 -12.45 -24.93
N GLY A 166 -2.73 -12.94 -23.68
CA GLY A 166 -1.67 -13.87 -23.27
C GLY A 166 -0.39 -13.21 -22.74
N LEU A 167 -0.32 -11.87 -22.64
CA LEU A 167 0.88 -11.16 -22.20
C LEU A 167 1.22 -11.48 -20.73
N THR A 168 2.49 -11.59 -20.43
CA THR A 168 3.00 -11.71 -19.04
C THR A 168 2.91 -10.36 -18.31
N ASN A 169 3.03 -10.36 -16.97
CA ASN A 169 3.04 -9.12 -16.20
C ASN A 169 4.17 -8.17 -16.61
N LYS A 170 5.32 -8.73 -17.02
CA LYS A 170 6.47 -7.95 -17.49
C LYS A 170 6.18 -7.26 -18.82
N GLU A 171 5.56 -7.97 -19.76
CA GLU A 171 5.16 -7.41 -21.06
C GLU A 171 4.05 -6.35 -20.88
N ILE A 172 3.05 -6.61 -20.03
CA ILE A 172 2.00 -5.63 -19.70
C ILE A 172 2.61 -4.39 -19.05
N ALA A 173 3.58 -4.55 -18.15
CA ALA A 173 4.31 -3.45 -17.54
C ALA A 173 4.99 -2.57 -18.60
N TRP A 174 5.64 -3.19 -19.58
CA TRP A 174 6.27 -2.50 -20.69
C TRP A 174 5.25 -1.74 -21.55
N GLU A 175 4.16 -2.40 -21.97
CA GLU A 175 3.11 -1.80 -22.81
C GLU A 175 2.36 -0.65 -22.13
N THR A 176 2.22 -0.71 -20.80
CA THR A 176 1.45 0.28 -20.04
C THR A 176 2.31 1.36 -19.38
N GLY A 177 3.64 1.25 -19.48
CA GLY A 177 4.58 2.20 -18.87
C GLY A 177 4.59 2.17 -17.34
N VAL A 178 4.18 1.07 -16.72
CA VAL A 178 4.20 0.88 -15.26
C VAL A 178 5.16 -0.24 -14.86
N VAL A 179 5.49 -0.34 -13.57
CA VAL A 179 6.34 -1.44 -13.08
C VAL A 179 5.54 -2.75 -12.93
N GLU A 180 6.23 -3.89 -13.04
CA GLU A 180 5.61 -5.22 -12.97
C GLU A 180 4.80 -5.45 -11.69
N VAL A 181 5.25 -4.87 -10.57
CA VAL A 181 4.55 -4.94 -9.28
C VAL A 181 3.15 -4.31 -9.37
N THR A 182 3.03 -3.18 -10.06
CA THR A 182 1.74 -2.51 -10.28
C THR A 182 0.78 -3.39 -11.10
N VAL A 183 1.29 -4.08 -12.13
CA VAL A 183 0.46 -5.04 -12.90
C VAL A 183 0.00 -6.20 -12.02
N LYS A 184 0.88 -6.75 -11.17
CA LYS A 184 0.51 -7.80 -10.21
C LYS A 184 -0.59 -7.34 -9.26
N MET A 185 -0.53 -6.09 -8.80
CA MET A 185 -1.56 -5.50 -7.94
C MET A 185 -2.91 -5.40 -8.64
N HIS A 186 -2.95 -4.86 -9.86
CA HIS A 186 -4.18 -4.79 -10.63
C HIS A 186 -4.74 -6.18 -10.92
N MET A 187 -3.90 -7.15 -11.26
CA MET A 187 -4.35 -8.54 -11.45
C MET A 187 -4.97 -9.14 -10.19
N ARG A 188 -4.39 -8.88 -9.03
CA ARG A 188 -4.95 -9.31 -7.74
C ARG A 188 -6.32 -8.66 -7.48
N SER A 189 -6.44 -7.35 -7.73
CA SER A 189 -7.71 -6.61 -7.62
C SER A 189 -8.77 -7.17 -8.57
N ILE A 190 -8.43 -7.42 -9.85
CA ILE A 190 -9.31 -8.03 -10.84
C ILE A 190 -9.80 -9.40 -10.36
N CYS A 191 -8.90 -10.26 -9.87
CA CYS A 191 -9.26 -11.58 -9.38
C CYS A 191 -10.28 -11.51 -8.23
N ILE A 192 -10.14 -10.56 -7.32
CA ILE A 192 -11.06 -10.39 -6.19
C ILE A 192 -12.41 -9.86 -6.66
N LYS A 193 -12.42 -8.80 -7.48
CA LYS A 193 -13.67 -8.22 -8.01
C LYS A 193 -14.48 -9.24 -8.82
N LEU A 194 -13.78 -10.07 -9.59
CA LEU A 194 -14.40 -11.15 -10.38
C LEU A 194 -14.63 -12.44 -9.58
N LYS A 195 -14.20 -12.51 -8.30
CA LYS A 195 -14.17 -13.76 -7.51
C LYS A 195 -13.44 -14.90 -8.21
N ALA A 196 -12.38 -14.56 -8.93
CA ALA A 196 -11.57 -15.50 -9.69
C ALA A 196 -10.50 -16.15 -8.81
N LYS A 197 -10.28 -17.46 -9.02
CA LYS A 197 -9.27 -18.23 -8.26
C LYS A 197 -7.84 -17.97 -8.74
N ASN A 198 -7.67 -17.57 -10.00
CA ASN A 198 -6.39 -17.28 -10.62
C ASN A 198 -6.59 -16.42 -11.88
N ARG A 199 -5.48 -16.00 -12.52
CA ARG A 199 -5.43 -15.21 -13.73
C ARG A 199 -6.27 -15.77 -14.88
N ALA A 200 -6.14 -17.06 -15.18
CA ALA A 200 -6.89 -17.70 -16.27
C ALA A 200 -8.40 -17.73 -15.98
N HIS A 201 -8.77 -17.97 -14.71
CA HIS A 201 -10.16 -17.93 -14.27
C HIS A 201 -10.73 -16.50 -14.34
N ALA A 202 -9.90 -15.47 -14.09
CA ALA A 202 -10.32 -14.07 -14.23
C ALA A 202 -10.68 -13.73 -15.70
N VAL A 203 -9.88 -14.16 -16.67
CA VAL A 203 -10.19 -14.00 -18.11
C VAL A 203 -11.50 -14.69 -18.46
N THR A 204 -11.69 -15.94 -18.03
CA THR A 204 -12.91 -16.69 -18.29
C THR A 204 -14.16 -16.01 -17.75
N LEU A 205 -14.10 -15.51 -16.51
CA LEU A 205 -15.22 -14.80 -15.90
C LEU A 205 -15.47 -13.44 -16.56
N ALA A 206 -14.41 -12.72 -16.91
CA ALA A 206 -14.51 -11.44 -17.59
C ALA A 206 -15.16 -11.57 -18.98
N SER A 207 -14.81 -12.62 -19.73
CA SER A 207 -15.44 -12.94 -21.01
C SER A 207 -16.94 -13.22 -20.84
N LYS A 208 -17.32 -14.03 -19.84
CA LYS A 208 -18.72 -14.34 -19.53
C LYS A 208 -19.54 -13.11 -19.13
N LEU A 209 -18.90 -12.14 -18.46
CA LEU A 209 -19.52 -10.89 -18.02
C LEU A 209 -19.50 -9.77 -19.07
N GLY A 210 -18.94 -10.03 -20.25
CA GLY A 210 -18.89 -9.07 -21.37
C GLY A 210 -17.85 -7.95 -21.19
N PHE A 211 -16.87 -8.10 -20.30
CA PHE A 211 -15.80 -7.11 -20.11
C PHE A 211 -14.72 -7.19 -21.19
N LEU A 212 -14.54 -8.33 -21.82
CA LEU A 212 -13.55 -8.52 -22.87
C LEU A 212 -14.22 -8.36 -24.25
N ARG A 213 -13.59 -7.58 -25.12
CA ARG A 213 -13.99 -7.51 -26.53
C ARG A 213 -13.56 -8.81 -27.23
N HIS A 214 -14.47 -9.52 -27.79
CA HIS A 214 -14.12 -10.58 -28.75
C HIS A 214 -13.55 -9.88 -30.00
N ASN A 215 -12.24 -9.96 -30.19
CA ASN A 215 -11.67 -9.76 -31.54
C ASN A 215 -12.07 -10.95 -32.38
N SER A 216 -13.10 -10.74 -33.21
CA SER A 216 -13.44 -11.63 -34.33
C SER A 216 -12.51 -11.35 -35.46
#